data_62e6575cc76cf3b69644071bd29aa9e5
#
_entry.id   62e6575cc76cf3b69644071bd29aa9e5
#
_cell.length_a   1.000
_cell.length_b   1.000
_cell.length_c   1.000
_cell.angle_alpha   90.00
_cell.angle_beta   90.00
_cell.angle_gamma   90.00
#
_symmetry.space_group_name_H-M   'P 1'
#
loop_
_entity.id
_entity.type
_entity.pdbx_description
1 polymer ?
#
loop_
_entity_poly.entity_id
_entity_poly.type
_entity_poly.pdbx_seq_one_letter_code
_entity_poly.pdbx_strand_id
1 'polypeptide(L)'
;MPNSHLSAASRQRALESMSSDGVDVLVVGGGVTGAGIALDAVTRGLRVGIVEAQDWASGTSSRSSKLVHGGLRYLYQLNFALVAESLRERGLLLTETAPHLVKAQPFLWPLKMPVIERMYSAVGVGMYDTIAQFAHRGSVPIQRHHTRKGSLKL
;
A
#
# COMPACT_ATOMS: atom_id res chain seq x y z
N MET A 1 -27.23 -2.11 8.13
CA MET A 1 -26.19 -1.11 7.86
C MET A 1 -26.88 0.10 7.23
N PRO A 2 -26.64 1.34 7.66
CA PRO A 2 -27.23 2.50 7.00
C PRO A 2 -26.71 2.53 5.55
N ASN A 3 -27.63 2.81 4.61
CA ASN A 3 -27.35 2.88 3.18
C ASN A 3 -26.15 3.81 2.90
N SER A 4 -25.02 3.23 2.52
CA SER A 4 -23.77 3.93 2.19
C SER A 4 -23.77 4.50 0.76
N HIS A 5 -24.92 4.86 0.22
CA HIS A 5 -25.01 5.46 -1.11
C HIS A 5 -24.48 6.88 -1.08
N LEU A 6 -23.41 7.14 -1.84
CA LEU A 6 -22.94 8.48 -2.14
C LEU A 6 -24.00 9.20 -3.00
N SER A 7 -24.80 10.03 -2.38
CA SER A 7 -25.85 10.83 -3.03
C SER A 7 -25.79 12.27 -2.54
N ALA A 8 -26.40 13.19 -3.26
CA ALA A 8 -26.48 14.59 -2.84
C ALA A 8 -27.14 14.74 -1.46
N ALA A 9 -28.17 13.93 -1.19
CA ALA A 9 -28.84 13.95 0.11
C ALA A 9 -27.98 13.37 1.25
N SER A 10 -27.19 12.32 0.99
CA SER A 10 -26.26 11.79 1.99
C SER A 10 -25.09 12.75 2.25
N ARG A 11 -24.60 13.43 1.20
CA ARG A 11 -23.59 14.48 1.33
C ARG A 11 -24.08 15.63 2.19
N GLN A 12 -25.29 16.13 1.94
CA GLN A 12 -25.87 17.22 2.71
C GLN A 12 -26.00 16.86 4.19
N ARG A 13 -26.55 15.69 4.51
CA ARG A 13 -26.64 15.18 5.88
C ARG A 13 -25.28 15.02 6.56
N ALA A 14 -24.27 14.54 5.82
CA ALA A 14 -22.92 14.43 6.36
C ALA A 14 -22.31 15.80 6.70
N LEU A 15 -22.51 16.81 5.86
CA LEU A 15 -22.05 18.17 6.13
C LEU A 15 -22.77 18.79 7.34
N GLU A 16 -24.08 18.59 7.46
CA GLU A 16 -24.88 19.03 8.61
C GLU A 16 -24.40 18.37 9.90
N SER A 17 -24.21 17.03 9.90
CA SER A 17 -23.70 16.31 11.06
C SER A 17 -22.28 16.75 11.45
N MET A 18 -21.38 16.96 10.49
CA MET A 18 -20.04 17.48 10.78
C MET A 18 -20.10 18.89 11.38
N SER A 19 -21.07 19.72 10.98
CA SER A 19 -21.25 21.07 11.49
C SER A 19 -21.89 21.12 12.89
N SER A 20 -22.90 20.25 13.14
CA SER A 20 -23.66 20.23 14.41
C SER A 20 -22.94 19.46 15.50
N ASP A 21 -22.49 18.24 15.20
CA ASP A 21 -21.93 17.31 16.18
C ASP A 21 -20.42 17.43 16.30
N GLY A 22 -19.79 18.08 15.33
CA GLY A 22 -18.35 18.21 15.18
C GLY A 22 -17.65 16.88 14.80
N VAL A 23 -16.39 16.97 14.47
CA VAL A 23 -15.49 15.84 14.21
C VAL A 23 -14.21 16.02 15.01
N ASP A 24 -13.60 14.90 15.40
CA ASP A 24 -12.31 14.93 16.07
C ASP A 24 -11.17 15.11 15.06
N VAL A 25 -11.37 14.58 13.84
CA VAL A 25 -10.45 14.70 12.71
C VAL A 25 -11.20 15.01 11.43
N LEU A 26 -10.82 16.10 10.76
CA LEU A 26 -11.28 16.41 9.41
C LEU A 26 -10.16 16.13 8.42
N VAL A 27 -10.38 15.15 7.53
CA VAL A 27 -9.44 14.79 6.45
C VAL A 27 -9.82 15.53 5.18
N VAL A 28 -8.91 16.32 4.65
CA VAL A 28 -9.10 17.06 3.40
C VAL A 28 -8.34 16.37 2.27
N GLY A 29 -9.08 15.75 1.35
CA GLY A 29 -8.58 14.99 0.22
C GLY A 29 -8.89 13.50 0.31
N GLY A 30 -9.58 12.98 -0.69
CA GLY A 30 -10.07 11.60 -0.80
C GLY A 30 -9.13 10.66 -1.60
N GLY A 31 -7.82 10.89 -1.58
CA GLY A 31 -6.82 9.99 -2.13
C GLY A 31 -6.45 8.86 -1.17
N VAL A 32 -5.48 8.01 -1.56
CA VAL A 32 -5.02 6.86 -0.73
C VAL A 32 -4.54 7.30 0.64
N THR A 33 -3.85 8.44 0.74
CA THR A 33 -3.37 8.98 2.01
C THR A 33 -4.53 9.40 2.91
N GLY A 34 -5.51 10.14 2.38
CA GLY A 34 -6.68 10.54 3.14
C GLY A 34 -7.53 9.35 3.60
N ALA A 35 -7.70 8.34 2.74
CA ALA A 35 -8.39 7.10 3.10
C ALA A 35 -7.67 6.36 4.23
N GLY A 36 -6.33 6.29 4.19
CA GLY A 36 -5.52 5.67 5.25
C GLY A 36 -5.63 6.42 6.57
N ILE A 37 -5.54 7.74 6.56
CA ILE A 37 -5.69 8.58 7.75
C ILE A 37 -7.09 8.40 8.36
N ALA A 38 -8.14 8.44 7.52
CA ALA A 38 -9.50 8.28 7.99
C ALA A 38 -9.74 6.91 8.61
N LEU A 39 -9.23 5.85 7.99
CA LEU A 39 -9.34 4.50 8.51
C LEU A 39 -8.62 4.35 9.85
N ASP A 40 -7.37 4.79 9.95
CA ASP A 40 -6.59 4.71 11.20
C ASP A 40 -7.28 5.51 12.33
N ALA A 41 -7.77 6.70 12.05
CA ALA A 41 -8.46 7.51 13.05
C ALA A 41 -9.78 6.86 13.54
N VAL A 42 -10.58 6.31 12.62
CA VAL A 42 -11.82 5.60 12.98
C VAL A 42 -11.53 4.35 13.81
N THR A 43 -10.49 3.60 13.48
CA THR A 43 -10.11 2.39 14.27
C THR A 43 -9.65 2.72 15.69
N ARG A 44 -9.24 3.97 15.93
CA ARG A 44 -8.93 4.52 17.27
C ARG A 44 -10.15 5.08 18.00
N GLY A 45 -11.35 4.98 17.41
CA GLY A 45 -12.59 5.46 18.02
C GLY A 45 -12.85 6.96 17.85
N LEU A 46 -12.09 7.64 16.96
CA LEU A 46 -12.29 9.06 16.68
C LEU A 46 -13.44 9.27 15.69
N ARG A 47 -14.15 10.38 15.85
CA ARG A 47 -15.15 10.82 14.85
C ARG A 47 -14.43 11.50 13.70
N VAL A 48 -14.58 10.96 12.50
CA VAL A 48 -13.84 11.40 11.33
C VAL A 48 -14.77 11.92 10.25
N GLY A 49 -14.48 13.11 9.75
CA GLY A 49 -15.01 13.64 8.50
C GLY A 49 -13.97 13.56 7.40
N ILE A 50 -14.38 13.16 6.18
CA ILE A 50 -13.52 13.23 5.00
C ILE A 50 -14.21 14.02 3.90
N VAL A 51 -13.52 14.97 3.32
CA VAL A 51 -14.02 15.82 2.23
C VAL A 51 -13.10 15.75 1.02
N GLU A 52 -13.69 15.68 -0.18
CA GLU A 52 -12.98 15.70 -1.44
C GLU A 52 -13.60 16.76 -2.36
N ALA A 53 -12.74 17.53 -3.04
CA ALA A 53 -13.18 18.65 -3.86
C ALA A 53 -13.74 18.23 -5.23
N GLN A 54 -13.30 17.08 -5.75
CA GLN A 54 -13.68 16.59 -7.08
C GLN A 54 -14.31 15.20 -6.98
N ASP A 55 -13.48 14.17 -7.19
CA ASP A 55 -13.90 12.76 -7.11
C ASP A 55 -12.86 11.96 -6.33
N TRP A 56 -13.32 10.88 -5.71
CA TRP A 56 -12.48 10.01 -4.91
C TRP A 56 -11.32 9.45 -5.72
N ALA A 57 -10.11 9.57 -5.18
CA ALA A 57 -8.87 9.12 -5.80
C ALA A 57 -8.55 9.75 -7.17
N SER A 58 -9.21 10.82 -7.60
CA SER A 58 -9.05 11.44 -8.94
C SER A 58 -7.67 12.05 -9.20
N GLY A 59 -6.92 12.36 -8.15
CA GLY A 59 -5.57 12.90 -8.22
C GLY A 59 -4.47 11.85 -8.45
N THR A 60 -3.38 11.97 -7.69
CA THR A 60 -2.19 11.10 -7.76
C THR A 60 -2.51 9.62 -7.57
N SER A 61 -3.47 9.28 -6.72
CA SER A 61 -3.85 7.89 -6.45
C SER A 61 -4.31 7.12 -7.68
N SER A 62 -4.99 7.76 -8.63
CA SER A 62 -5.38 7.15 -9.90
C SER A 62 -4.33 7.27 -11.01
N ARG A 63 -3.33 8.16 -10.85
CA ARG A 63 -2.28 8.44 -11.85
C ARG A 63 -0.94 7.81 -11.50
N SER A 64 -0.88 7.01 -10.44
CA SER A 64 0.30 6.22 -10.04
C SER A 64 0.34 4.90 -10.81
N SER A 65 1.45 4.17 -10.69
CA SER A 65 1.57 2.80 -11.21
C SER A 65 0.66 1.80 -10.47
N LYS A 66 0.02 2.21 -9.38
CA LYS A 66 -0.80 1.36 -8.49
C LYS A 66 -0.05 0.16 -7.91
N LEU A 67 1.27 0.25 -7.85
CA LEU A 67 2.14 -0.76 -7.24
C LEU A 67 2.44 -0.36 -5.80
N VAL A 68 2.06 -1.22 -4.87
CA VAL A 68 2.42 -1.10 -3.46
C VAL A 68 3.73 -1.86 -3.25
N HIS A 69 4.79 -1.15 -2.87
CA HIS A 69 6.13 -1.72 -2.70
C HIS A 69 6.71 -1.35 -1.35
N GLY A 70 7.64 -2.15 -0.84
CA GLY A 70 8.34 -1.89 0.42
C GLY A 70 9.62 -1.04 0.26
N GLY A 71 9.75 -0.30 -0.87
CA GLY A 71 10.84 0.65 -1.04
C GLY A 71 12.24 0.02 -1.14
N LEU A 72 12.43 -0.98 -1.99
CA LEU A 72 13.75 -1.61 -2.23
C LEU A 72 14.88 -0.59 -2.46
N ARG A 73 14.57 0.57 -3.04
CA ARG A 73 15.51 1.67 -3.23
C ARG A 73 16.09 2.20 -1.91
N TYR A 74 15.31 2.19 -0.83
CA TYR A 74 15.77 2.68 0.48
C TYR A 74 16.72 1.70 1.16
N LEU A 75 16.74 0.44 0.73
CA LEU A 75 17.72 -0.53 1.20
C LEU A 75 19.15 -0.12 0.77
N TYR A 76 19.31 0.42 -0.44
CA TYR A 76 20.59 0.98 -0.90
C TYR A 76 21.06 2.19 -0.09
N GLN A 77 20.12 2.90 0.53
CA GLN A 77 20.40 4.03 1.42
C GLN A 77 20.58 3.58 2.89
N LEU A 78 20.59 2.28 3.13
CA LEU A 78 20.71 1.66 4.47
C LEU A 78 19.61 2.12 5.46
N ASN A 79 18.47 2.57 4.95
CA ASN A 79 17.33 2.99 5.77
C ASN A 79 16.41 1.79 6.08
N PHE A 80 16.92 0.90 6.92
CA PHE A 80 16.21 -0.35 7.27
C PHE A 80 14.90 -0.12 8.01
N ALA A 81 14.81 0.93 8.82
CA ALA A 81 13.60 1.26 9.56
C ALA A 81 12.44 1.60 8.60
N LEU A 82 12.69 2.45 7.61
CA LEU A 82 11.68 2.81 6.60
C LEU A 82 11.29 1.62 5.72
N VAL A 83 12.25 0.74 5.40
CA VAL A 83 11.96 -0.49 4.65
C VAL A 83 11.06 -1.43 5.47
N ALA A 84 11.37 -1.64 6.75
CA ALA A 84 10.58 -2.49 7.63
C ALA A 84 9.13 -1.96 7.80
N GLU A 85 8.98 -0.65 8.02
CA GLU A 85 7.69 0.01 8.10
C GLU A 85 6.89 -0.15 6.80
N SER A 86 7.49 0.17 5.66
CA SER A 86 6.84 0.04 4.34
C SER A 86 6.42 -1.39 4.03
N LEU A 87 7.23 -2.38 4.42
CA LEU A 87 6.91 -3.79 4.24
C LEU A 87 5.78 -4.25 5.15
N ARG A 88 5.72 -3.74 6.39
CA ARG A 88 4.62 -3.99 7.31
C ARG A 88 3.31 -3.44 6.75
N GLU A 89 3.29 -2.17 6.33
CA GLU A 89 2.11 -1.53 5.75
C GLU A 89 1.63 -2.24 4.48
N ARG A 90 2.56 -2.64 3.61
CA ARG A 90 2.25 -3.47 2.44
C ARG A 90 1.59 -4.80 2.85
N GLY A 91 2.12 -5.44 3.88
CA GLY A 91 1.58 -6.67 4.41
C GLY A 91 0.14 -6.50 4.91
N LEU A 92 -0.13 -5.46 5.69
CA LEU A 92 -1.47 -5.12 6.18
C LEU A 92 -2.46 -4.88 5.03
N LEU A 93 -2.05 -4.14 4.00
CA LEU A 93 -2.87 -3.92 2.81
C LEU A 93 -3.21 -5.24 2.09
N LEU A 94 -2.25 -6.16 2.01
CA LEU A 94 -2.41 -7.44 1.32
C LEU A 94 -3.31 -8.43 2.08
N THR A 95 -3.28 -8.42 3.42
CA THR A 95 -3.92 -9.45 4.24
C THR A 95 -5.17 -8.99 4.99
N GLU A 96 -5.24 -7.72 5.37
CA GLU A 96 -6.26 -7.21 6.28
C GLU A 96 -7.07 -6.05 5.68
N THR A 97 -6.39 -4.98 5.28
CA THR A 97 -7.06 -3.73 4.90
C THR A 97 -7.75 -3.81 3.54
N ALA A 98 -7.06 -4.38 2.54
CA ALA A 98 -7.57 -4.41 1.16
C ALA A 98 -7.22 -5.71 0.40
N PRO A 99 -7.43 -6.91 0.97
CA PRO A 99 -7.01 -8.18 0.35
C PRO A 99 -7.75 -8.47 -0.98
N HIS A 100 -8.89 -7.86 -1.20
CA HIS A 100 -9.65 -7.97 -2.44
C HIS A 100 -9.10 -7.09 -3.57
N LEU A 101 -8.35 -6.02 -3.24
CA LEU A 101 -7.77 -5.08 -4.20
C LEU A 101 -6.27 -5.32 -4.43
N VAL A 102 -5.52 -5.63 -3.36
CA VAL A 102 -4.07 -5.76 -3.39
C VAL A 102 -3.69 -7.23 -3.56
N LYS A 103 -2.94 -7.53 -4.61
CA LYS A 103 -2.47 -8.88 -4.91
C LYS A 103 -0.98 -8.87 -5.21
N ALA A 104 -0.27 -9.93 -4.82
CA ALA A 104 1.13 -10.11 -5.16
C ALA A 104 1.29 -10.21 -6.68
N GLN A 105 2.13 -9.33 -7.25
CA GLN A 105 2.42 -9.30 -8.68
C GLN A 105 3.86 -9.76 -8.92
N PRO A 106 4.09 -10.83 -9.68
CA PRO A 106 5.44 -11.27 -10.01
C PRO A 106 6.08 -10.34 -11.06
N PHE A 107 7.38 -10.10 -10.89
CA PHE A 107 8.19 -9.36 -11.84
C PHE A 107 9.39 -10.20 -12.27
N LEU A 108 9.68 -10.22 -13.57
CA LEU A 108 10.90 -10.77 -14.11
C LEU A 108 11.94 -9.66 -14.27
N TRP A 109 13.09 -9.85 -13.65
CA TRP A 109 14.21 -8.90 -13.77
C TRP A 109 15.28 -9.50 -14.69
N PRO A 110 15.46 -8.97 -15.92
CA PRO A 110 16.49 -9.46 -16.84
C PRO A 110 17.87 -9.02 -16.35
N LEU A 111 18.80 -9.97 -16.24
CA LEU A 111 20.17 -9.71 -15.83
C LEU A 111 21.04 -9.47 -17.09
N LYS A 112 21.80 -8.37 -17.11
CA LYS A 112 22.78 -8.06 -18.17
C LYS A 112 24.09 -8.78 -17.92
N MET A 113 24.55 -8.82 -16.67
CA MET A 113 25.75 -9.57 -16.22
C MET A 113 25.31 -10.69 -15.27
N PRO A 114 25.02 -11.91 -15.77
CA PRO A 114 24.27 -12.91 -15.02
C PRO A 114 24.91 -13.34 -13.69
N VAL A 115 26.23 -13.34 -13.57
CA VAL A 115 26.92 -13.76 -12.34
C VAL A 115 26.91 -12.64 -11.30
N ILE A 116 27.42 -11.46 -11.65
CA ILE A 116 27.60 -10.35 -10.72
C ILE A 116 26.23 -9.82 -10.25
N GLU A 117 25.33 -9.57 -11.21
CA GLU A 117 23.99 -9.04 -10.88
C GLU A 117 23.16 -10.05 -10.11
N ARG A 118 23.35 -11.36 -10.36
CA ARG A 118 22.67 -12.40 -9.58
C ARG A 118 23.13 -12.43 -8.13
N MET A 119 24.42 -12.34 -7.88
CA MET A 119 24.96 -12.27 -6.52
C MET A 119 24.46 -11.01 -5.80
N TYR A 120 24.57 -9.87 -6.46
CA TYR A 120 24.13 -8.59 -5.91
C TYR A 120 22.61 -8.55 -5.63
N SER A 121 21.79 -9.00 -6.58
CA SER A 121 20.35 -9.08 -6.40
C SER A 121 19.94 -10.13 -5.36
N ALA A 122 20.66 -11.26 -5.28
CA ALA A 122 20.40 -12.29 -4.26
C ALA A 122 20.60 -11.74 -2.85
N VAL A 123 21.66 -10.95 -2.62
CA VAL A 123 21.91 -10.30 -1.32
C VAL A 123 20.84 -9.23 -1.05
N GLY A 124 20.63 -8.28 -1.98
CA GLY A 124 19.72 -7.16 -1.76
C GLY A 124 18.26 -7.61 -1.63
N VAL A 125 17.77 -8.46 -2.52
CA VAL A 125 16.41 -8.96 -2.46
C VAL A 125 16.24 -10.01 -1.36
N GLY A 126 17.27 -10.81 -1.09
CA GLY A 126 17.26 -11.74 0.05
C GLY A 126 17.14 -11.03 1.40
N MET A 127 17.87 -9.93 1.62
CA MET A 127 17.66 -9.08 2.79
C MET A 127 16.26 -8.48 2.85
N TYR A 128 15.74 -8.00 1.72
CA TYR A 128 14.41 -7.46 1.62
C TYR A 128 13.34 -8.50 1.96
N ASP A 129 13.46 -9.73 1.44
CA ASP A 129 12.55 -10.83 1.73
C ASP A 129 12.64 -11.23 3.21
N THR A 130 13.84 -11.25 3.79
CA THR A 130 14.04 -11.54 5.22
C THR A 130 13.33 -10.50 6.07
N ILE A 131 13.52 -9.21 5.80
CA ILE A 131 12.82 -8.13 6.52
C ILE A 131 11.30 -8.28 6.35
N ALA A 132 10.81 -8.60 5.13
CA ALA A 132 9.40 -8.80 4.87
C ALA A 132 8.79 -9.94 5.68
N GLN A 133 9.48 -11.07 5.80
CA GLN A 133 9.04 -12.22 6.60
C GLN A 133 8.92 -11.88 8.10
N PHE A 134 9.86 -11.11 8.63
CA PHE A 134 9.81 -10.66 10.02
C PHE A 134 8.77 -9.56 10.25
N ALA A 135 8.61 -8.63 9.30
CA ALA A 135 7.67 -7.51 9.43
C ALA A 135 6.21 -7.96 9.37
N HIS A 136 5.87 -8.97 8.58
CA HIS A 136 4.49 -9.44 8.42
C HIS A 136 4.38 -10.90 7.96
N ARG A 137 4.92 -11.83 8.74
CA ARG A 137 4.77 -13.30 8.69
C ARG A 137 4.42 -13.89 7.31
N GLY A 138 5.28 -13.69 6.30
CA GLY A 138 5.18 -14.45 5.07
C GLY A 138 4.05 -14.06 4.10
N SER A 139 3.57 -12.83 4.15
CA SER A 139 2.47 -12.35 3.30
C SER A 139 2.80 -12.30 1.79
N VAL A 140 4.07 -12.39 1.42
CA VAL A 140 4.52 -12.30 0.02
C VAL A 140 5.45 -13.47 -0.31
N PRO A 141 5.31 -14.10 -1.49
CA PRO A 141 6.22 -15.15 -1.94
C PRO A 141 7.67 -14.68 -2.02
N ILE A 142 8.60 -15.54 -1.61
CA ILE A 142 10.03 -15.30 -1.69
C ILE A 142 10.49 -15.31 -3.16
N GLN A 143 11.51 -14.49 -3.45
CA GLN A 143 12.14 -14.43 -4.78
C GLN A 143 12.60 -15.82 -5.29
N ARG A 144 12.54 -16.00 -6.60
CA ARG A 144 13.03 -17.20 -7.28
C ARG A 144 14.03 -16.83 -8.38
N HIS A 145 15.13 -17.55 -8.42
CA HIS A 145 16.11 -17.41 -9.49
C HIS A 145 15.82 -18.43 -10.62
N HIS A 146 15.61 -17.92 -11.83
CA HIS A 146 15.35 -18.74 -13.00
C HIS A 146 16.58 -18.81 -13.91
N THR A 147 16.77 -19.95 -14.56
CA THR A 147 17.66 -20.06 -15.71
C THR A 147 16.98 -19.46 -16.94
N ARG A 148 17.74 -19.15 -18.00
CA ARG A 148 17.17 -18.66 -19.26
C ARG A 148 16.07 -19.59 -19.80
N LYS A 149 16.30 -20.93 -19.76
CA LYS A 149 15.29 -21.91 -20.17
C LYS A 149 14.08 -21.95 -19.25
N GLY A 150 14.26 -21.71 -17.95
CA GLY A 150 13.18 -21.63 -16.98
C GLY A 150 12.34 -20.39 -17.14
N SER A 151 12.94 -19.25 -17.46
CA SER A 151 12.21 -17.99 -17.68
C SER A 151 11.37 -17.98 -18.95
N LEU A 152 11.76 -18.78 -19.97
CA LEU A 152 10.99 -18.92 -21.22
C LEU A 152 9.74 -19.82 -21.09
N LYS A 153 9.56 -20.44 -19.93
CA LYS A 153 8.41 -21.33 -19.64
C LYS A 153 7.37 -20.67 -18.73
N LEU A 154 7.64 -19.44 -18.27
CA LEU A 154 6.72 -18.61 -17.48
C LEU A 154 5.87 -17.73 -18.38
#